data_4d5e0b25e3e69d629851cfaca41c2191
#
_entry.id   4d5e0b25e3e69d629851cfaca41c2191
#
_cell.length_a   1.000
_cell.length_b   1.000
_cell.length_c   1.000
_cell.angle_alpha   90.00
_cell.angle_beta   90.00
_cell.angle_gamma   90.00
#
_symmetry.space_group_name_H-M   'P 1'
#
loop_
_entity.id
_entity.type
_entity.pdbx_description
1 polymer ?
#
loop_
_entity_poly.entity_id
_entity_poly.type
_entity_poly.pdbx_seq_one_letter_code
_entity_poly.pdbx_strand_id
1 'polypeptide(L)'
;MHKIAIDLGGTRAGGELWDEKAPKTIAALLRHFPMTDRTIHVRWSGAAWRTEKNYPLNVGEVENRATWLDPGDIIYYDDPRHQLYKVAFVYGKSQWRDDNGELYVARIGKVTNNLEAFIKASDEVLFQGPKAVAIGLAP
;
A
#
# COMPACT_ATOMS: atom_id res chain seq x y z
N MET A 1 11.22 10.76 -7.96
CA MET A 1 9.98 10.69 -7.15
C MET A 1 8.77 10.90 -8.05
N HIS A 2 7.73 10.11 -7.86
CA HIS A 2 6.44 10.29 -8.53
C HIS A 2 5.39 10.70 -7.52
N LYS A 3 4.56 11.66 -7.89
CA LYS A 3 3.40 12.04 -7.07
C LYS A 3 2.18 11.26 -7.53
N ILE A 4 1.39 10.79 -6.57
CA ILE A 4 0.20 9.99 -6.82
C ILE A 4 -1.05 10.64 -6.23
N ALA A 5 -2.18 10.33 -6.85
CA ALA A 5 -3.51 10.68 -6.36
C ALA A 5 -4.23 9.41 -5.94
N ILE A 6 -4.91 9.46 -4.80
CA ILE A 6 -5.65 8.34 -4.23
C ILE A 6 -7.09 8.80 -3.99
N ASP A 7 -8.05 7.98 -4.39
CA ASP A 7 -9.45 8.16 -4.06
C ASP A 7 -9.91 6.91 -3.30
N LEU A 8 -10.16 7.05 -2.01
CA LEU A 8 -10.58 5.96 -1.13
C LEU A 8 -12.04 6.18 -0.74
N GLY A 9 -12.94 5.53 -1.49
CA GLY A 9 -14.37 5.62 -1.22
C GLY A 9 -14.91 7.05 -1.25
N GLY A 10 -14.34 7.91 -2.10
CA GLY A 10 -14.69 9.32 -2.20
C GLY A 10 -13.79 10.27 -1.40
N THR A 11 -12.95 9.75 -0.50
CA THR A 11 -11.95 10.55 0.21
C THR A 11 -10.70 10.65 -0.62
N ARG A 12 -10.32 11.87 -1.01
CA ARG A 12 -9.15 12.13 -1.84
C ARG A 12 -7.93 12.43 -0.99
N ALA A 13 -6.81 11.83 -1.36
CA ALA A 13 -5.52 12.07 -0.73
C ALA A 13 -4.44 12.07 -1.80
N GLY A 14 -3.26 12.49 -1.43
CA GLY A 14 -2.10 12.47 -2.29
C GLY A 14 -0.91 11.86 -1.58
N GLY A 15 0.05 11.40 -2.37
CA GLY A 15 1.26 10.82 -1.81
C GLY A 15 2.40 10.89 -2.80
N GLU A 16 3.48 10.27 -2.40
CA GLU A 16 4.69 10.18 -3.22
C GLU A 16 5.26 8.77 -3.22
N LEU A 17 5.81 8.38 -4.34
CA LEU A 17 6.55 7.13 -4.49
C LEU A 17 8.04 7.47 -4.58
N TRP A 18 8.88 6.71 -3.89
CA TRP A 18 10.31 7.00 -3.72
C TRP A 18 11.15 6.19 -4.71
N ASP A 19 11.26 6.68 -5.93
CA ASP A 19 12.01 6.02 -7.01
C ASP A 19 13.46 5.70 -6.63
N GLU A 20 14.11 6.60 -5.89
CA GLU A 20 15.50 6.42 -5.47
C GLU A 20 15.67 5.29 -4.44
N LYS A 21 14.62 4.95 -3.72
CA LYS A 21 14.65 3.90 -2.68
C LYS A 21 14.17 2.55 -3.18
N ALA A 22 13.26 2.54 -4.14
CA ALA A 22 12.65 1.33 -4.68
C ALA A 22 12.49 1.43 -6.20
N PRO A 23 13.59 1.62 -6.95
CA PRO A 23 13.52 1.96 -8.38
C PRO A 23 12.85 0.86 -9.22
N LYS A 24 13.18 -0.39 -8.98
CA LYS A 24 12.63 -1.51 -9.76
C LYS A 24 11.17 -1.76 -9.44
N THR A 25 10.84 -1.71 -8.16
CA THR A 25 9.46 -1.92 -7.68
C THR A 25 8.54 -0.84 -8.24
N ILE A 26 8.95 0.42 -8.15
CA ILE A 26 8.13 1.53 -8.63
C ILE A 26 8.00 1.50 -10.16
N ALA A 27 9.08 1.26 -10.89
CA ALA A 27 9.01 1.16 -12.35
C ALA A 27 8.01 0.08 -12.80
N ALA A 28 8.03 -1.08 -12.14
CA ALA A 28 7.10 -2.16 -12.45
C ALA A 28 5.66 -1.81 -12.04
N LEU A 29 5.48 -1.17 -10.88
CA LEU A 29 4.16 -0.79 -10.39
C LEU A 29 3.49 0.24 -11.29
N LEU A 30 4.23 1.21 -11.80
CA LEU A 30 3.68 2.25 -12.67
C LEU A 30 3.06 1.71 -13.96
N ARG A 31 3.46 0.52 -14.40
CA ARG A 31 2.83 -0.13 -15.57
C ARG A 31 1.39 -0.54 -15.31
N HIS A 32 1.00 -0.65 -14.04
CA HIS A 32 -0.37 -0.98 -13.65
C HIS A 32 -1.24 0.26 -13.40
N PHE A 33 -0.66 1.45 -13.45
CA PHE A 33 -1.42 2.69 -13.24
C PHE A 33 -2.18 3.11 -14.51
N PRO A 34 -3.36 3.69 -14.39
CA PRO A 34 -4.14 3.87 -13.16
C PRO A 34 -4.73 2.54 -12.66
N MET A 35 -4.82 2.41 -11.34
CA MET A 35 -5.37 1.22 -10.71
C MET A 35 -6.75 1.51 -10.14
N THR A 36 -7.69 0.59 -10.35
CA THR A 36 -8.97 0.58 -9.63
C THR A 36 -9.09 -0.76 -8.93
N ASP A 37 -9.45 -0.72 -7.65
CA ASP A 37 -9.43 -1.91 -6.80
C ASP A 37 -10.39 -1.74 -5.63
N ARG A 38 -10.34 -2.66 -4.71
CA ARG A 38 -11.05 -2.62 -3.43
C ARG A 38 -10.08 -2.88 -2.31
N THR A 39 -10.35 -2.31 -1.14
CA THR A 39 -9.53 -2.48 0.04
C THR A 39 -9.90 -3.76 0.78
N ILE A 40 -8.88 -4.47 1.26
CA ILE A 40 -9.03 -5.60 2.18
C ILE A 40 -8.21 -5.27 3.43
N HIS A 41 -8.85 -5.21 4.58
CA HIS A 41 -8.15 -4.89 5.82
C HIS A 41 -7.24 -6.05 6.24
N VAL A 42 -6.03 -5.73 6.71
CA VAL A 42 -5.02 -6.72 7.13
C VAL A 42 -4.74 -6.60 8.63
N ARG A 43 -5.76 -6.70 9.43
CA ARG A 43 -5.68 -6.48 10.88
C ARG A 43 -4.68 -7.37 11.61
N TRP A 44 -4.29 -8.49 11.03
CA TRP A 44 -3.23 -9.33 11.60
C TRP A 44 -1.86 -8.68 11.57
N SER A 45 -1.67 -7.67 10.70
CA SER A 45 -0.46 -6.84 10.67
C SER A 45 -0.63 -5.53 11.43
N GLY A 46 -1.88 -5.12 11.67
CA GLY A 46 -2.20 -3.91 12.41
C GLY A 46 -3.16 -3.00 11.66
N ALA A 47 -2.86 -1.69 11.63
CA ALA A 47 -3.69 -0.67 11.02
C ALA A 47 -3.29 -0.46 9.55
N ALA A 48 -3.74 -1.36 8.69
CA ALA A 48 -3.42 -1.32 7.26
C ALA A 48 -4.49 -2.03 6.43
N TRP A 49 -4.55 -1.67 5.14
CA TRP A 49 -5.34 -2.39 4.16
C TRP A 49 -4.52 -2.59 2.89
N ARG A 50 -4.90 -3.59 2.12
CA ARG A 50 -4.23 -3.96 0.86
C ARG A 50 -5.22 -4.00 -0.28
N THR A 51 -4.71 -4.01 -1.50
CA THR A 51 -5.51 -4.23 -2.71
C THR A 51 -6.07 -5.66 -2.71
N GLU A 52 -7.26 -5.83 -3.25
CA GLU A 52 -7.87 -7.15 -3.45
C GLU A 52 -7.19 -7.89 -4.60
N LYS A 53 -6.94 -7.21 -5.71
CA LYS A 53 -6.26 -7.79 -6.87
C LYS A 53 -4.78 -8.02 -6.59
N ASN A 54 -4.18 -8.93 -7.36
CA ASN A 54 -2.76 -9.20 -7.32
C ASN A 54 -2.02 -8.43 -8.42
N TYR A 55 -0.83 -7.93 -8.09
CA TYR A 55 0.03 -7.22 -9.03
C TYR A 55 1.45 -7.81 -8.96
N PRO A 56 1.70 -8.97 -9.60
CA PRO A 56 3.03 -9.56 -9.59
C PRO A 56 4.00 -8.65 -10.36
N LEU A 57 5.03 -8.16 -9.68
CA LEU A 57 6.00 -7.23 -10.27
C LEU A 57 7.29 -7.91 -10.69
N ASN A 58 7.58 -9.09 -10.13
CA ASN A 58 8.75 -9.89 -10.48
C ASN A 58 10.08 -9.15 -10.32
N VAL A 59 10.21 -8.38 -9.24
CA VAL A 59 11.41 -7.58 -8.98
C VAL A 59 12.59 -8.45 -8.55
N GLY A 60 12.32 -9.55 -7.84
CA GLY A 60 13.34 -10.49 -7.39
C GLY A 60 14.05 -10.11 -6.09
N GLU A 61 13.72 -8.95 -5.52
CA GLU A 61 14.28 -8.49 -4.26
C GLU A 61 13.29 -7.58 -3.54
N VAL A 62 13.45 -7.39 -2.24
CA VAL A 62 12.66 -6.46 -1.44
C VAL A 62 13.45 -5.17 -1.28
N GLU A 63 13.13 -4.17 -2.09
CA GLU A 63 13.79 -2.86 -2.05
C GLU A 63 13.31 -2.05 -0.85
N ASN A 64 14.21 -1.31 -0.21
CA ASN A 64 13.91 -0.47 0.96
C ASN A 64 13.09 -1.22 2.01
N ARG A 65 13.53 -2.41 2.36
CA ARG A 65 12.78 -3.37 3.18
C ARG A 65 12.50 -2.86 4.58
N ALA A 66 11.32 -3.17 5.07
CA ALA A 66 10.89 -2.85 6.42
C ALA A 66 9.87 -3.88 6.90
N THR A 67 9.71 -3.99 8.21
CA THR A 67 8.64 -4.76 8.84
C THR A 67 7.82 -3.88 9.78
N TRP A 68 8.45 -2.89 10.42
CA TRP A 68 7.78 -1.87 11.23
C TRP A 68 7.42 -0.67 10.34
N LEU A 69 6.16 -0.25 10.41
CA LEU A 69 5.58 0.73 9.50
C LEU A 69 4.84 1.81 10.27
N ASP A 70 4.80 3.01 9.69
CA ASP A 70 4.21 4.21 10.26
C ASP A 70 2.97 4.67 9.47
N PRO A 71 2.10 5.50 10.08
CA PRO A 71 0.93 6.04 9.39
C PRO A 71 1.32 6.74 8.08
N GLY A 72 0.64 6.39 7.01
CA GLY A 72 0.87 6.93 5.68
C GLY A 72 1.81 6.09 4.81
N ASP A 73 2.51 5.12 5.37
CA ASP A 73 3.42 4.30 4.59
C ASP A 73 2.68 3.56 3.48
N ILE A 74 3.29 3.54 2.30
CA ILE A 74 2.83 2.78 1.14
C ILE A 74 3.84 1.67 0.92
N ILE A 75 3.35 0.44 0.85
CA ILE A 75 4.21 -0.72 0.72
C ILE A 75 3.77 -1.62 -0.42
N TYR A 76 4.72 -2.40 -0.89
CA TYR A 76 4.46 -3.52 -1.77
C TYR A 76 5.01 -4.79 -1.13
N TYR A 77 4.22 -5.85 -1.12
CA TYR A 77 4.73 -7.13 -0.66
C TYR A 77 4.41 -8.25 -1.63
N ASP A 78 5.37 -9.14 -1.70
CA ASP A 78 5.41 -10.30 -2.56
C ASP A 78 5.50 -11.50 -1.64
N ASP A 79 4.43 -12.27 -1.56
CA ASP A 79 4.35 -13.47 -0.73
C ASP A 79 4.00 -14.68 -1.62
N PRO A 80 5.00 -15.26 -2.30
CA PRO A 80 4.76 -16.37 -3.23
C PRO A 80 4.15 -17.60 -2.54
N ARG A 81 4.46 -17.78 -1.27
CA ARG A 81 3.95 -18.91 -0.48
C ARG A 81 2.42 -18.90 -0.40
N HIS A 82 1.82 -17.71 -0.30
CA HIS A 82 0.38 -17.53 -0.26
C HIS A 82 -0.18 -16.99 -1.59
N GLN A 83 0.67 -16.81 -2.60
CA GLN A 83 0.30 -16.24 -3.90
C GLN A 83 -0.32 -14.85 -3.76
N LEU A 84 0.25 -14.03 -2.91
CA LEU A 84 -0.17 -12.65 -2.66
C LEU A 84 0.86 -11.67 -3.19
N TYR A 85 0.40 -10.74 -4.03
CA TYR A 85 1.23 -9.71 -4.66
C TYR A 85 0.48 -8.40 -4.54
N LYS A 86 0.72 -7.65 -3.45
CA LYS A 86 -0.19 -6.60 -3.02
C LYS A 86 0.48 -5.25 -2.82
N VAL A 87 -0.24 -4.21 -3.19
CA VAL A 87 0.02 -2.86 -2.71
C VAL A 87 -0.80 -2.65 -1.45
N ALA A 88 -0.20 -2.08 -0.42
CA ALA A 88 -0.88 -1.84 0.85
C ALA A 88 -0.59 -0.44 1.38
N PHE A 89 -1.53 0.06 2.16
CA PHE A 89 -1.47 1.39 2.76
C PHE A 89 -1.64 1.25 4.26
N VAL A 90 -0.75 1.88 4.99
CA VAL A 90 -0.70 1.82 6.45
C VAL A 90 -1.29 3.12 7.00
N TYR A 91 -2.20 3.01 7.97
CA TYR A 91 -2.84 4.19 8.56
C TYR A 91 -2.63 4.32 10.07
N GLY A 92 -1.85 3.43 10.64
CA GLY A 92 -1.44 3.45 12.04
C GLY A 92 -0.16 2.64 12.20
N LYS A 93 0.47 2.70 13.36
CA LYS A 93 1.67 1.90 13.61
C LYS A 93 1.38 0.43 13.44
N SER A 94 2.19 -0.27 12.64
CA SER A 94 1.96 -1.65 12.27
C SER A 94 3.27 -2.40 12.15
N GLN A 95 3.20 -3.72 12.34
CA GLN A 95 4.28 -4.62 11.97
C GLN A 95 3.73 -5.60 10.95
N TRP A 96 4.35 -5.67 9.76
CA TRP A 96 3.84 -6.57 8.74
C TRP A 96 4.09 -8.03 9.12
N ARG A 97 3.06 -8.82 9.06
CA ARG A 97 3.07 -10.21 9.55
C ARG A 97 2.23 -11.11 8.67
N ASP A 98 2.58 -12.39 8.68
CA ASP A 98 1.74 -13.46 8.18
C ASP A 98 1.59 -14.53 9.27
N ASP A 99 1.07 -15.71 8.92
CA ASP A 99 0.88 -16.82 9.86
C ASP A 99 2.19 -17.42 10.38
N ASN A 100 3.34 -17.06 9.81
CA ASN A 100 4.67 -17.50 10.25
C ASN A 100 5.41 -16.46 11.07
N GLY A 101 4.83 -15.28 11.31
CA GLY A 101 5.46 -14.21 12.06
C GLY A 101 5.70 -12.98 11.19
N GLU A 102 6.80 -12.26 11.44
CA GLU A 102 7.07 -11.02 10.72
C GLU A 102 7.46 -11.26 9.27
N LEU A 103 7.01 -10.38 8.41
CA LEU A 103 7.30 -10.39 6.98
C LEU A 103 7.92 -9.06 6.57
N TYR A 104 8.99 -9.11 5.78
CA TYR A 104 9.63 -7.91 5.26
C TYR A 104 8.98 -7.49 3.95
N VAL A 105 8.70 -6.21 3.83
CA VAL A 105 8.00 -5.62 2.68
C VAL A 105 8.81 -4.46 2.11
N ALA A 106 8.56 -4.12 0.85
CA ALA A 106 9.15 -2.95 0.23
C ALA A 106 8.37 -1.71 0.64
N ARG A 107 9.03 -0.78 1.31
CA ARG A 107 8.44 0.51 1.67
C ARG A 107 8.72 1.47 0.53
N ILE A 108 7.69 1.78 -0.24
CA ILE A 108 7.86 2.43 -1.55
C ILE A 108 7.43 3.89 -1.60
N GLY A 109 6.74 4.37 -0.58
CA GLY A 109 6.28 5.75 -0.58
C GLY A 109 5.48 6.10 0.66
N LYS A 110 4.81 7.25 0.60
CA LYS A 110 4.05 7.76 1.72
C LYS A 110 2.89 8.65 1.25
N VAL A 111 1.76 8.54 1.94
CA VAL A 111 0.66 9.50 1.82
C VAL A 111 1.06 10.78 2.54
N THR A 112 1.06 11.90 1.85
CA THR A 112 1.56 13.18 2.36
C THR A 112 0.51 14.28 2.36
N ASN A 113 -0.53 14.15 1.54
CA ASN A 113 -1.57 15.17 1.41
C ASN A 113 -2.90 14.61 1.91
N ASN A 114 -3.57 15.38 2.76
CA ASN A 114 -4.83 15.00 3.38
C ASN A 114 -4.74 13.72 4.19
N LEU A 115 -3.63 13.54 4.89
CA LEU A 115 -3.32 12.31 5.63
C LEU A 115 -4.36 12.00 6.70
N GLU A 116 -4.84 13.01 7.46
CA GLU A 116 -5.82 12.79 8.52
C GLU A 116 -7.13 12.21 7.98
N ALA A 117 -7.64 12.76 6.88
CA ALA A 117 -8.86 12.24 6.25
C ALA A 117 -8.64 10.83 5.68
N PHE A 118 -7.46 10.59 5.14
CA PHE A 118 -7.07 9.27 4.64
C PHE A 118 -7.04 8.24 5.77
N ILE A 119 -6.46 8.59 6.91
CA ILE A 119 -6.40 7.72 8.09
C ILE A 119 -7.82 7.37 8.57
N LYS A 120 -8.70 8.37 8.66
CA LYS A 120 -10.08 8.16 9.08
C LYS A 120 -10.83 7.24 8.10
N ALA A 121 -10.72 7.49 6.81
CA ALA A 121 -11.36 6.66 5.79
C ALA A 121 -10.82 5.23 5.79
N SER A 122 -9.52 5.07 6.03
CA SER A 122 -8.87 3.77 6.13
C SER A 122 -9.33 2.98 7.36
N ASP A 123 -9.45 3.64 8.50
CA ASP A 123 -9.92 3.01 9.74
C ASP A 123 -11.36 2.48 9.59
N GLU A 124 -12.19 3.16 8.83
CA GLU A 124 -13.56 2.72 8.56
C GLU A 124 -13.62 1.38 7.81
N VAL A 125 -12.58 1.02 7.06
CA VAL A 125 -12.53 -0.26 6.34
C VAL A 125 -12.63 -1.45 7.30
N LEU A 126 -12.05 -1.35 8.48
CA LEU A 126 -12.08 -2.42 9.48
C LEU A 126 -13.52 -2.75 9.92
N PHE A 127 -14.36 -1.72 10.08
CA PHE A 127 -15.70 -1.86 10.63
C PHE A 127 -16.80 -1.88 9.57
N GLN A 128 -16.59 -1.20 8.46
CA GLN A 128 -17.60 -1.05 7.41
C GLN A 128 -17.38 -1.99 6.22
N GLY A 129 -16.20 -2.63 6.14
CA GLY A 129 -15.86 -3.52 5.04
C GLY A 129 -15.14 -2.81 3.89
N PRO A 130 -14.92 -3.53 2.78
CA PRO A 130 -14.15 -3.02 1.66
C PRO A 130 -14.72 -1.73 1.06
N LYS A 131 -13.81 -0.85 0.68
CA LYS A 131 -14.13 0.38 -0.06
C LYS A 131 -13.49 0.32 -1.44
N ALA A 132 -14.11 0.98 -2.41
CA ALA A 132 -13.51 1.20 -3.71
C ALA A 132 -12.30 2.12 -3.56
N VAL A 133 -11.22 1.83 -4.27
CA VAL A 133 -10.02 2.67 -4.29
C VAL A 133 -9.51 2.85 -5.70
N ALA A 134 -9.12 4.08 -6.03
CA ALA A 134 -8.47 4.41 -7.29
C ALA A 134 -7.11 5.06 -6.99
N ILE A 135 -6.08 4.61 -7.68
CA ILE A 135 -4.71 5.09 -7.49
C ILE A 135 -4.12 5.39 -8.86
N GLY A 136 -3.60 6.59 -9.03
CA GLY A 136 -2.97 6.99 -10.28
C GLY A 136 -1.90 8.05 -10.05
N LEU A 137 -1.23 8.42 -11.13
CA LEU A 137 -0.32 9.55 -11.09
C LEU A 137 -1.11 10.84 -10.86
N ALA A 138 -0.58 11.72 -10.03
CA ALA A 138 -1.16 13.04 -9.83
C ALA A 138 -1.03 13.87 -11.12
N PRO A 139 -2.03 14.71 -11.44
CA PRO A 139 -1.98 15.57 -12.61
C PRO A 139 -0.91 16.66 -12.50
#